data_26f9bd73426fc4e1ea90170113acb4aa
#
_entry.id   26f9bd73426fc4e1ea90170113acb4aa
#
_cell.length_a   1.000
_cell.length_b   1.000
_cell.length_c   1.000
_cell.angle_alpha   90.00
_cell.angle_beta   90.00
_cell.angle_gamma   90.00
#
_symmetry.space_group_name_H-M   'P 1'
#
loop_
_entity.id
_entity.type
_entity.pdbx_description
1 polymer ?
#
loop_
_entity_poly.entity_id
_entity_poly.type
_entity_poly.pdbx_seq_one_letter_code
_entity_poly.pdbx_strand_id
1 'polypeptide(L)'
;MDQWELESFLGAASELLAVPSTADRPEDLRRALDFVVDFVGPGWTVERFESGGKPSALLYLGAGLHPGAERPRFRIILNAHVDVVPAQAGQFRPRREGDRLYARGAQDMKVAALVEAQVFRELARDLPYPLALQLVTDEEVGGRNGTRHQIEQGVSGEFVVIGEHSGLRLVTDSKGMITVTLRAVGRGGHSAYPWLADNALVKLHRSVANVLAAYPVPTEEAWRTTVNVARIETPNQARNQIPARAEAWLDIRFPPEDGDLNGKTAGEITAHLASFCEPGVTAVVQLADPPHHADRRRPEIRALQRAAASQGYNAGFLRKHGAADGRFYYQHGVDAVIFGIGGDGLHGPDEYADLTTVTPYYQALKDFLGNPAGD
;
A
#
# COMPACT_ATOMS: atom_id res chain seq x y z
N MET A 1 4.30 -25.86 8.80
CA MET A 1 3.51 -26.47 7.70
C MET A 1 4.35 -27.62 7.17
N ASP A 2 3.85 -28.85 7.24
CA ASP A 2 4.53 -29.98 6.63
C ASP A 2 4.31 -30.00 5.10
N GLN A 3 4.94 -30.95 4.39
CA GLN A 3 4.88 -30.97 2.92
C GLN A 3 3.45 -31.20 2.40
N TRP A 4 2.64 -31.98 3.12
CA TRP A 4 1.26 -32.28 2.72
C TRP A 4 0.35 -31.05 2.96
N GLU A 5 0.52 -30.38 4.07
CA GLU A 5 -0.18 -29.12 4.36
C GLU A 5 0.16 -28.04 3.33
N LEU A 6 1.44 -27.94 2.91
CA LEU A 6 1.86 -27.00 1.87
C LEU A 6 1.18 -27.31 0.53
N GLU A 7 1.09 -28.55 0.10
CA GLU A 7 0.42 -28.88 -1.17
C GLU A 7 -1.09 -28.59 -1.13
N SER A 8 -1.76 -28.87 -0.02
CA SER A 8 -3.17 -28.49 0.19
C SER A 8 -3.36 -26.99 0.20
N PHE A 9 -2.48 -26.24 0.86
CA PHE A 9 -2.45 -24.78 0.88
C PHE A 9 -2.26 -24.20 -0.53
N LEU A 10 -1.35 -24.74 -1.33
CA LEU A 10 -1.10 -24.28 -2.70
C LEU A 10 -2.29 -24.54 -3.63
N GLY A 11 -3.10 -25.57 -3.35
CA GLY A 11 -4.39 -25.76 -4.01
C GLY A 11 -5.32 -24.58 -3.79
N ALA A 12 -5.56 -24.22 -2.52
CA ALA A 12 -6.38 -23.06 -2.16
C ALA A 12 -5.80 -21.73 -2.70
N ALA A 13 -4.47 -21.56 -2.63
CA ALA A 13 -3.81 -20.39 -3.21
C ALA A 13 -4.05 -20.28 -4.71
N SER A 14 -3.99 -21.40 -5.45
CA SER A 14 -4.26 -21.41 -6.89
C SER A 14 -5.70 -21.05 -7.20
N GLU A 15 -6.67 -21.50 -6.40
CA GLU A 15 -8.07 -21.11 -6.57
C GLU A 15 -8.28 -19.61 -6.35
N LEU A 16 -7.70 -19.02 -5.31
CA LEU A 16 -7.78 -17.59 -5.05
C LEU A 16 -7.09 -16.76 -6.13
N LEU A 17 -5.94 -17.22 -6.63
CA LEU A 17 -5.18 -16.55 -7.69
C LEU A 17 -5.92 -16.57 -9.03
N ALA A 18 -6.78 -17.56 -9.26
CA ALA A 18 -7.62 -17.61 -10.44
C ALA A 18 -8.77 -16.58 -10.45
N VAL A 19 -9.04 -15.91 -9.33
CA VAL A 19 -10.04 -14.84 -9.24
C VAL A 19 -9.43 -13.52 -9.71
N PRO A 20 -9.90 -12.91 -10.82
CA PRO A 20 -9.37 -11.65 -11.32
C PRO A 20 -9.97 -10.44 -10.57
N SER A 21 -9.65 -10.30 -9.29
CA SER A 21 -10.17 -9.29 -8.38
C SER A 21 -9.57 -7.91 -8.61
N THR A 22 -9.73 -7.38 -9.82
CA THR A 22 -9.32 -6.01 -10.17
C THR A 22 -10.35 -4.98 -9.73
N ALA A 23 -9.93 -3.74 -9.55
CA ALA A 23 -10.76 -2.67 -8.99
C ALA A 23 -12.05 -2.37 -9.77
N ASP A 24 -12.09 -2.71 -11.06
CA ASP A 24 -13.24 -2.56 -11.96
C ASP A 24 -14.21 -3.77 -11.96
N ARG A 25 -13.91 -4.82 -11.16
CA ARG A 25 -14.67 -6.07 -11.09
C ARG A 25 -15.26 -6.32 -9.69
N PRO A 26 -16.32 -5.64 -9.29
CA PRO A 26 -16.83 -5.69 -7.92
C PRO A 26 -17.29 -7.09 -7.48
N GLU A 27 -17.79 -7.91 -8.40
CA GLU A 27 -18.18 -9.29 -8.10
C GLU A 27 -16.96 -10.19 -7.82
N ASP A 28 -15.87 -10.00 -8.57
CA ASP A 28 -14.63 -10.73 -8.34
C ASP A 28 -13.92 -10.26 -7.07
N LEU A 29 -14.04 -8.97 -6.68
CA LEU A 29 -13.58 -8.49 -5.38
C LEU A 29 -14.30 -9.19 -4.23
N ARG A 30 -15.66 -9.27 -4.30
CA ARG A 30 -16.44 -10.02 -3.31
C ARG A 30 -16.07 -11.49 -3.28
N ARG A 31 -15.94 -12.12 -4.46
CA ARG A 31 -15.57 -13.53 -4.56
C ARG A 31 -14.20 -13.83 -3.93
N ALA A 32 -13.20 -12.96 -4.16
CA ALA A 32 -11.88 -13.12 -3.55
C ALA A 32 -11.93 -12.92 -2.03
N LEU A 33 -12.67 -11.92 -1.55
CA LEU A 33 -12.86 -11.69 -0.12
C LEU A 33 -13.59 -12.87 0.54
N ASP A 34 -14.70 -13.32 -0.03
CA ASP A 34 -15.50 -14.43 0.50
C ASP A 34 -14.69 -15.73 0.51
N PHE A 35 -13.86 -15.96 -0.51
CA PHE A 35 -12.96 -17.12 -0.54
C PHE A 35 -12.04 -17.16 0.69
N VAL A 36 -11.43 -16.05 1.06
CA VAL A 36 -10.53 -16.02 2.24
C VAL A 36 -11.33 -16.16 3.54
N VAL A 37 -12.51 -15.53 3.64
CA VAL A 37 -13.41 -15.69 4.80
C VAL A 37 -13.83 -17.17 4.95
N ASP A 38 -14.23 -17.81 3.87
CA ASP A 38 -14.62 -19.22 3.87
C ASP A 38 -13.44 -20.15 4.18
N PHE A 39 -12.23 -19.81 3.71
CA PHE A 39 -11.01 -20.52 4.04
C PHE A 39 -10.68 -20.50 5.54
N VAL A 40 -10.94 -19.40 6.23
CA VAL A 40 -10.82 -19.32 7.70
C VAL A 40 -11.83 -20.25 8.37
N GLY A 41 -13.00 -20.45 7.78
CA GLY A 41 -14.06 -21.32 8.27
C GLY A 41 -14.97 -20.70 9.34
N PRO A 42 -15.89 -21.46 9.95
CA PRO A 42 -16.92 -20.95 10.85
C PRO A 42 -16.43 -20.68 12.28
N GLY A 43 -17.24 -19.97 13.04
CA GLY A 43 -17.05 -19.74 14.47
C GLY A 43 -16.26 -18.50 14.84
N TRP A 44 -16.23 -17.54 13.93
CA TRP A 44 -15.65 -16.21 14.11
C TRP A 44 -16.72 -15.15 13.98
N THR A 45 -16.52 -14.00 14.62
CA THR A 45 -17.24 -12.79 14.27
C THR A 45 -16.65 -12.28 12.96
N VAL A 46 -17.52 -12.08 11.97
CA VAL A 46 -17.14 -11.50 10.67
C VAL A 46 -17.94 -10.20 10.51
N GLU A 47 -17.25 -9.09 10.71
CA GLU A 47 -17.82 -7.78 10.38
C GLU A 47 -17.50 -7.45 8.93
N ARG A 48 -18.55 -7.10 8.18
CA ARG A 48 -18.40 -6.72 6.77
C ARG A 48 -18.61 -5.23 6.61
N PHE A 49 -17.76 -4.62 5.80
CA PHE A 49 -17.81 -3.21 5.45
C PHE A 49 -17.89 -3.06 3.94
N GLU A 50 -18.47 -1.96 3.51
CA GLU A 50 -18.45 -1.57 2.10
C GLU A 50 -18.37 -0.03 2.00
N SER A 51 -17.43 0.46 1.22
CA SER A 51 -17.26 1.87 0.91
C SER A 51 -16.83 2.01 -0.55
N GLY A 52 -17.41 2.96 -1.29
CA GLY A 52 -17.07 3.19 -2.69
C GLY A 52 -17.15 1.95 -3.60
N GLY A 53 -18.03 0.98 -3.28
CA GLY A 53 -18.15 -0.29 -4.00
C GLY A 53 -17.01 -1.28 -3.73
N LYS A 54 -16.22 -1.05 -2.69
CA LYS A 54 -15.12 -1.92 -2.26
C LYS A 54 -15.52 -2.65 -0.98
N PRO A 55 -15.76 -3.97 -1.02
CA PRO A 55 -16.06 -4.76 0.15
C PRO A 55 -14.79 -5.01 0.97
N SER A 56 -14.93 -5.08 2.29
CA SER A 56 -13.86 -5.52 3.18
C SER A 56 -14.43 -6.27 4.39
N ALA A 57 -13.60 -6.99 5.13
CA ALA A 57 -14.03 -7.77 6.27
C ALA A 57 -13.01 -7.71 7.41
N LEU A 58 -13.51 -7.83 8.64
CA LEU A 58 -12.73 -7.99 9.85
C LEU A 58 -13.19 -9.26 10.55
N LEU A 59 -12.26 -10.19 10.78
CA LEU A 59 -12.51 -11.45 11.45
C LEU A 59 -11.82 -11.44 12.82
N TYR A 60 -12.54 -11.86 13.86
CA TYR A 60 -11.98 -11.98 15.20
C TYR A 60 -12.80 -12.95 16.07
N LEU A 61 -12.25 -13.33 17.21
CA LEU A 61 -12.97 -14.14 18.18
C LEU A 61 -13.90 -13.27 19.01
N GLY A 62 -15.20 -13.40 18.78
CA GLY A 62 -16.25 -12.67 19.52
C GLY A 62 -16.72 -13.38 20.80
N ALA A 63 -15.94 -14.27 21.37
CA ALA A 63 -16.36 -15.07 22.51
C ALA A 63 -16.71 -14.18 23.73
N GLY A 64 -17.97 -14.30 24.19
CA GLY A 64 -18.47 -13.63 25.38
C GLY A 64 -18.98 -12.20 25.17
N LEU A 65 -18.99 -11.69 23.95
CA LEU A 65 -19.61 -10.41 23.68
C LEU A 65 -21.14 -10.59 23.66
N HIS A 66 -21.85 -9.95 24.60
CA HIS A 66 -23.31 -9.84 24.53
C HIS A 66 -23.68 -9.06 23.27
N PRO A 67 -24.88 -9.28 22.69
CA PRO A 67 -25.40 -8.45 21.63
C PRO A 67 -25.32 -6.96 22.03
N GLY A 68 -24.53 -6.15 21.29
CA GLY A 68 -24.29 -4.74 21.62
C GLY A 68 -22.98 -4.45 22.36
N ALA A 69 -22.14 -5.44 22.63
CA ALA A 69 -20.79 -5.18 23.14
C ALA A 69 -19.94 -4.45 22.08
N GLU A 70 -19.16 -3.47 22.53
CA GLU A 70 -18.23 -2.75 21.66
C GLU A 70 -17.16 -3.71 21.11
N ARG A 71 -16.69 -3.45 19.88
CA ARG A 71 -15.57 -4.17 19.27
C ARG A 71 -14.33 -4.03 20.16
N PRO A 72 -13.58 -5.13 20.42
CA PRO A 72 -12.38 -5.03 21.23
C PRO A 72 -11.29 -4.22 20.50
N ARG A 73 -10.45 -3.54 21.26
CA ARG A 73 -9.16 -3.09 20.76
C ARG A 73 -8.25 -4.30 20.62
N PHE A 74 -7.75 -4.55 19.42
CA PHE A 74 -6.91 -5.72 19.15
C PHE A 74 -5.48 -5.49 19.63
N ARG A 75 -4.85 -6.53 20.19
CA ARG A 75 -3.42 -6.48 20.49
C ARG A 75 -2.61 -6.50 19.18
N ILE A 76 -3.03 -7.34 18.22
CA ILE A 76 -2.43 -7.43 16.90
C ILE A 76 -3.55 -7.52 15.85
N ILE A 77 -3.32 -6.86 14.73
CA ILE A 77 -4.09 -7.00 13.50
C ILE A 77 -3.16 -7.58 12.43
N LEU A 78 -3.57 -8.67 11.79
CA LEU A 78 -3.01 -9.13 10.52
C LEU A 78 -3.81 -8.44 9.41
N ASN A 79 -3.15 -7.74 8.51
CA ASN A 79 -3.80 -6.96 7.45
C ASN A 79 -3.37 -7.47 6.07
N ALA A 80 -4.34 -7.80 5.24
CA ALA A 80 -4.08 -8.27 3.90
C ALA A 80 -5.08 -7.72 2.88
N HIS A 81 -4.61 -7.44 1.66
CA HIS A 81 -5.47 -7.16 0.53
C HIS A 81 -5.62 -8.37 -0.40
N VAL A 82 -6.76 -8.44 -1.07
CA VAL A 82 -7.06 -9.50 -2.04
C VAL A 82 -7.46 -8.96 -3.41
N ASP A 83 -7.42 -7.64 -3.60
CA ASP A 83 -7.45 -7.02 -4.92
C ASP A 83 -6.08 -7.12 -5.60
N VAL A 84 -6.07 -6.88 -6.90
CA VAL A 84 -4.87 -6.92 -7.73
C VAL A 84 -4.94 -5.88 -8.83
N VAL A 85 -3.80 -5.41 -9.32
CA VAL A 85 -3.74 -4.56 -10.52
C VAL A 85 -4.24 -5.31 -11.76
N PRO A 86 -4.71 -4.59 -12.80
CA PRO A 86 -5.11 -5.19 -14.08
C PRO A 86 -4.00 -6.07 -14.69
N ALA A 87 -4.41 -7.18 -15.30
CA ALA A 87 -3.51 -8.11 -15.93
C ALA A 87 -4.18 -8.81 -17.13
N GLN A 88 -3.38 -9.48 -17.97
CA GLN A 88 -3.90 -10.31 -19.05
C GLN A 88 -4.56 -11.57 -18.50
N ALA A 89 -5.56 -12.10 -19.20
CA ALA A 89 -6.32 -13.28 -18.76
C ALA A 89 -5.44 -14.52 -18.48
N GLY A 90 -4.30 -14.65 -19.13
CA GLY A 90 -3.34 -15.73 -18.87
C GLY A 90 -2.69 -15.67 -17.51
N GLN A 91 -2.55 -14.48 -16.92
CA GLN A 91 -1.94 -14.29 -15.59
C GLN A 91 -2.87 -14.70 -14.43
N PHE A 92 -4.16 -14.93 -14.70
CA PHE A 92 -5.12 -15.51 -13.75
C PHE A 92 -5.25 -17.04 -13.91
N ARG A 93 -4.27 -17.68 -14.55
CA ARG A 93 -4.11 -19.13 -14.62
C ARG A 93 -2.83 -19.51 -13.88
N PRO A 94 -2.92 -19.81 -12.57
CA PRO A 94 -1.75 -20.12 -11.76
C PRO A 94 -0.93 -21.28 -12.36
N ARG A 95 0.38 -21.10 -12.37
CA ARG A 95 1.31 -22.07 -12.93
C ARG A 95 2.52 -22.21 -12.00
N ARG A 96 2.75 -23.43 -11.54
CA ARG A 96 3.92 -23.74 -10.70
C ARG A 96 5.08 -24.24 -11.55
N GLU A 97 6.27 -23.69 -11.33
CA GLU A 97 7.53 -24.16 -11.90
C GLU A 97 8.58 -24.24 -10.79
N GLY A 98 8.88 -25.43 -10.33
CA GLY A 98 9.75 -25.62 -9.16
C GLY A 98 9.22 -24.91 -7.92
N ASP A 99 10.01 -24.00 -7.38
CA ASP A 99 9.69 -23.20 -6.20
C ASP A 99 9.02 -21.85 -6.53
N ARG A 100 8.48 -21.69 -7.74
CA ARG A 100 7.80 -20.47 -8.17
C ARG A 100 6.35 -20.75 -8.53
N LEU A 101 5.45 -19.97 -7.97
CA LEU A 101 4.03 -19.95 -8.33
C LEU A 101 3.72 -18.66 -9.09
N TYR A 102 3.58 -18.77 -10.41
CA TYR A 102 3.30 -17.66 -11.29
C TYR A 102 1.82 -17.37 -11.37
N ALA A 103 1.41 -16.19 -11.01
CA ALA A 103 0.08 -15.61 -11.26
C ALA A 103 0.07 -14.13 -10.85
N ARG A 104 -0.88 -13.34 -11.36
CA ARG A 104 -1.18 -12.01 -10.82
C ARG A 104 -1.71 -12.13 -9.38
N GLY A 105 -1.10 -11.36 -8.44
CA GLY A 105 -1.41 -11.42 -7.03
C GLY A 105 -0.70 -12.55 -6.27
N ALA A 106 0.21 -13.30 -6.92
CA ALA A 106 0.94 -14.36 -6.25
C ALA A 106 1.92 -13.79 -5.21
N GLN A 107 2.69 -12.78 -5.61
CA GLN A 107 3.59 -12.06 -4.71
C GLN A 107 2.84 -10.98 -3.93
N ASP A 108 1.90 -10.29 -4.57
CA ASP A 108 1.22 -9.11 -4.10
C ASP A 108 -0.31 -9.28 -4.13
N MET A 109 -0.94 -9.69 -3.01
CA MET A 109 -0.35 -10.38 -1.85
C MET A 109 -1.21 -11.59 -1.45
N LYS A 110 -1.99 -12.17 -2.40
CA LYS A 110 -3.00 -13.22 -2.11
C LYS A 110 -2.43 -14.46 -1.43
N VAL A 111 -1.19 -14.87 -1.78
CA VAL A 111 -0.56 -16.02 -1.11
C VAL A 111 -0.27 -15.69 0.36
N ALA A 112 0.27 -14.50 0.64
CA ALA A 112 0.49 -14.05 2.00
C ALA A 112 -0.83 -13.86 2.78
N ALA A 113 -1.88 -13.35 2.14
CA ALA A 113 -3.22 -13.21 2.72
C ALA A 113 -3.77 -14.57 3.21
N LEU A 114 -3.60 -15.64 2.42
CA LEU A 114 -3.99 -16.98 2.85
C LEU A 114 -3.10 -17.53 3.96
N VAL A 115 -1.79 -17.20 4.00
CA VAL A 115 -0.94 -17.58 5.14
C VAL A 115 -1.42 -16.89 6.41
N GLU A 116 -1.72 -15.61 6.37
CA GLU A 116 -2.28 -14.89 7.51
C GLU A 116 -3.62 -15.47 7.96
N ALA A 117 -4.50 -15.82 7.03
CA ALA A 117 -5.77 -16.47 7.32
C ALA A 117 -5.58 -17.86 7.95
N GLN A 118 -4.60 -18.62 7.49
CA GLN A 118 -4.24 -19.94 8.06
C GLN A 118 -3.74 -19.78 9.50
N VAL A 119 -2.80 -18.85 9.74
CA VAL A 119 -2.25 -18.60 11.08
C VAL A 119 -3.32 -18.08 12.02
N PHE A 120 -4.17 -17.16 11.55
CA PHE A 120 -5.30 -16.64 12.33
C PHE A 120 -6.23 -17.76 12.79
N ARG A 121 -6.71 -18.61 11.87
CA ARG A 121 -7.65 -19.69 12.22
C ARG A 121 -7.06 -20.72 13.18
N GLU A 122 -5.74 -20.93 13.15
CA GLU A 122 -5.06 -21.89 14.02
C GLU A 122 -4.80 -21.35 15.42
N LEU A 123 -4.49 -20.07 15.54
CA LEU A 123 -3.99 -19.51 16.80
C LEU A 123 -4.98 -18.61 17.54
N ALA A 124 -5.86 -17.89 16.85
CA ALA A 124 -6.62 -16.81 17.47
C ALA A 124 -7.52 -17.25 18.64
N ARG A 125 -7.89 -18.54 18.74
CA ARG A 125 -8.68 -19.07 19.87
C ARG A 125 -7.86 -19.30 21.12
N ASP A 126 -6.58 -19.62 20.97
CA ASP A 126 -5.69 -20.06 22.05
C ASP A 126 -4.78 -18.92 22.54
N LEU A 127 -4.74 -17.79 21.81
CA LEU A 127 -3.96 -16.63 22.22
C LEU A 127 -4.58 -15.93 23.43
N PRO A 128 -3.76 -15.47 24.42
CA PRO A 128 -4.24 -14.77 25.62
C PRO A 128 -4.67 -13.31 25.34
N TYR A 129 -4.72 -12.88 24.11
CA TYR A 129 -5.06 -11.53 23.67
C TYR A 129 -5.91 -11.53 22.39
N PRO A 130 -6.68 -10.48 22.13
CA PRO A 130 -7.48 -10.39 20.92
C PRO A 130 -6.62 -10.17 19.67
N LEU A 131 -6.73 -11.10 18.71
CA LEU A 131 -6.17 -11.04 17.37
C LEU A 131 -7.28 -10.79 16.37
N ALA A 132 -7.03 -9.94 15.36
CA ALA A 132 -7.91 -9.76 14.21
C ALA A 132 -7.20 -10.10 12.90
N LEU A 133 -7.99 -10.57 11.93
CA LEU A 133 -7.63 -10.62 10.52
C LEU A 133 -8.47 -9.58 9.77
N GLN A 134 -7.80 -8.59 9.19
CA GLN A 134 -8.41 -7.53 8.41
C GLN A 134 -8.15 -7.77 6.93
N LEU A 135 -9.21 -7.94 6.15
CA LEU A 135 -9.15 -8.19 4.72
C LEU A 135 -9.75 -7.02 3.95
N VAL A 136 -9.03 -6.52 2.95
CA VAL A 136 -9.45 -5.38 2.12
C VAL A 136 -9.34 -5.68 0.63
N THR A 137 -10.00 -4.85 -0.21
CA THR A 137 -10.11 -5.07 -1.65
C THR A 137 -9.85 -3.79 -2.48
N ASP A 138 -9.02 -2.88 -1.97
CA ASP A 138 -8.75 -1.62 -2.65
C ASP A 138 -7.34 -1.04 -2.39
N GLU A 139 -6.42 -1.85 -1.91
CA GLU A 139 -5.04 -1.40 -1.66
C GLU A 139 -4.41 -0.86 -2.95
N GLU A 140 -4.55 -1.59 -4.05
CA GLU A 140 -3.99 -1.29 -5.38
C GLU A 140 -4.57 -0.01 -6.04
N VAL A 141 -5.64 0.52 -5.46
CA VAL A 141 -6.26 1.78 -5.88
C VAL A 141 -6.30 2.83 -4.77
N GLY A 142 -5.47 2.61 -3.74
CA GLY A 142 -5.15 3.59 -2.71
C GLY A 142 -5.72 3.33 -1.32
N GLY A 143 -6.32 2.17 -1.00
CA GLY A 143 -6.64 1.67 0.36
C GLY A 143 -7.65 2.49 1.17
N ARG A 144 -8.39 3.41 0.54
CA ARG A 144 -9.24 4.38 1.27
C ARG A 144 -10.58 3.82 1.67
N ASN A 145 -11.08 2.89 0.88
CA ASN A 145 -12.39 2.28 1.09
C ASN A 145 -12.31 0.96 1.87
N GLY A 146 -11.11 0.40 2.03
CA GLY A 146 -10.79 -0.78 2.82
C GLY A 146 -10.16 -0.41 4.17
N THR A 147 -8.83 -0.44 4.23
CA THR A 147 -8.07 -0.24 5.49
C THR A 147 -8.43 1.07 6.18
N ARG A 148 -8.37 2.20 5.46
CA ARG A 148 -8.71 3.50 6.02
C ARG A 148 -10.16 3.53 6.50
N HIS A 149 -11.11 3.06 5.69
CA HIS A 149 -12.53 3.05 6.05
C HIS A 149 -12.77 2.24 7.33
N GLN A 150 -12.19 1.03 7.46
CA GLN A 150 -12.34 0.23 8.67
C GLN A 150 -11.78 0.95 9.92
N ILE A 151 -10.63 1.63 9.80
CA ILE A 151 -10.08 2.44 10.89
C ILE A 151 -11.06 3.58 11.27
N GLU A 152 -11.62 4.29 10.29
CA GLU A 152 -12.63 5.33 10.50
C GLU A 152 -13.93 4.77 11.13
N GLN A 153 -14.25 3.49 10.90
CA GLN A 153 -15.34 2.77 11.55
C GLN A 153 -14.95 2.20 12.94
N GLY A 154 -13.82 2.63 13.50
CA GLY A 154 -13.38 2.27 14.84
C GLY A 154 -12.61 0.95 14.96
N VAL A 155 -12.16 0.34 13.87
CA VAL A 155 -11.20 -0.77 13.95
C VAL A 155 -9.88 -0.23 14.48
N SER A 156 -9.42 -0.76 15.61
CA SER A 156 -8.19 -0.30 16.25
C SER A 156 -7.37 -1.44 16.83
N GLY A 157 -6.05 -1.30 16.76
CA GLY A 157 -5.09 -2.26 17.30
C GLY A 157 -3.91 -1.55 17.98
N GLU A 158 -3.06 -2.31 18.65
CA GLU A 158 -1.83 -1.80 19.24
C GLU A 158 -0.64 -1.95 18.29
N PHE A 159 -0.70 -2.98 17.44
CA PHE A 159 0.32 -3.28 16.45
C PHE A 159 -0.31 -3.99 15.24
N VAL A 160 0.24 -3.74 14.06
CA VAL A 160 -0.27 -4.31 12.80
C VAL A 160 0.87 -4.98 12.03
N VAL A 161 0.60 -6.18 11.53
CA VAL A 161 1.43 -6.84 10.52
C VAL A 161 0.68 -6.80 9.20
N ILE A 162 1.30 -6.26 8.17
CA ILE A 162 0.75 -6.19 6.82
C ILE A 162 1.52 -7.22 5.99
N GLY A 163 0.82 -8.21 5.44
CA GLY A 163 1.41 -9.35 4.73
C GLY A 163 1.98 -9.06 3.34
N GLU A 164 2.20 -7.79 3.01
CA GLU A 164 2.83 -7.34 1.78
C GLU A 164 4.23 -7.93 1.56
N HIS A 165 4.57 -8.18 0.31
CA HIS A 165 5.84 -8.78 -0.09
C HIS A 165 7.06 -8.05 0.50
N SER A 166 7.96 -8.80 1.12
CA SER A 166 9.21 -8.25 1.68
C SER A 166 10.39 -9.22 1.70
N GLY A 167 10.17 -10.48 1.27
CA GLY A 167 11.20 -11.54 1.33
C GLY A 167 11.65 -11.82 2.76
N LEU A 168 10.71 -11.85 3.71
CA LEU A 168 10.90 -12.04 5.16
C LEU A 168 11.82 -10.98 5.80
N ARG A 169 11.96 -9.83 5.19
CA ARG A 169 12.56 -8.64 5.80
C ARG A 169 11.47 -7.71 6.34
N LEU A 170 11.81 -6.85 7.28
CA LEU A 170 10.84 -5.97 7.93
C LEU A 170 10.86 -4.59 7.27
N VAL A 171 9.73 -4.17 6.69
CA VAL A 171 9.58 -2.82 6.17
C VAL A 171 8.93 -1.95 7.24
N THR A 172 9.68 -1.01 7.76
CA THR A 172 9.24 -0.07 8.81
C THR A 172 8.99 1.33 8.26
N ASP A 173 9.43 1.58 7.02
CA ASP A 173 9.31 2.89 6.39
C ASP A 173 8.89 2.73 4.93
N SER A 174 7.88 3.50 4.50
CA SER A 174 7.54 3.70 3.10
C SER A 174 7.25 5.17 2.82
N LYS A 175 7.47 5.61 1.57
CA LYS A 175 7.25 7.01 1.21
C LYS A 175 5.77 7.38 1.19
N GLY A 176 5.49 8.61 1.61
CA GLY A 176 4.21 9.27 1.36
C GLY A 176 4.06 9.67 -0.11
N MET A 177 2.85 10.07 -0.47
CA MET A 177 2.50 10.40 -1.84
C MET A 177 1.71 11.71 -1.91
N ILE A 178 2.16 12.62 -2.78
CA ILE A 178 1.40 13.83 -3.11
C ILE A 178 1.22 13.88 -4.62
N THR A 179 -0.02 14.10 -5.05
CA THR A 179 -0.30 14.48 -6.44
C THR A 179 -0.69 15.93 -6.52
N VAL A 180 -0.07 16.66 -7.43
CA VAL A 180 -0.30 18.10 -7.58
C VAL A 180 -0.36 18.50 -9.05
N THR A 181 -1.24 19.45 -9.36
CA THR A 181 -1.26 20.15 -10.65
C THR A 181 -0.73 21.57 -10.49
N LEU A 182 0.31 21.91 -11.23
CA LEU A 182 0.71 23.30 -11.42
C LEU A 182 -0.08 23.89 -12.57
N ARG A 183 -0.76 25.01 -12.34
CA ARG A 183 -1.58 25.71 -13.33
C ARG A 183 -1.01 27.09 -13.61
N ALA A 184 -0.64 27.34 -14.84
CA ALA A 184 -0.14 28.62 -15.29
C ALA A 184 -1.20 29.39 -16.08
N VAL A 185 -1.32 30.65 -15.75
CA VAL A 185 -2.16 31.65 -16.47
C VAL A 185 -1.28 32.77 -16.97
N GLY A 186 -1.50 33.17 -18.22
CA GLY A 186 -0.82 34.23 -18.87
C GLY A 186 -1.78 35.02 -19.79
N ARG A 187 -1.21 35.73 -20.76
CA ARG A 187 -1.96 36.45 -21.78
C ARG A 187 -1.52 35.97 -23.16
N GLY A 188 -2.46 35.41 -23.93
CA GLY A 188 -2.23 34.95 -25.30
C GLY A 188 -1.92 36.12 -26.23
N GLY A 189 -1.27 35.82 -27.35
CA GLY A 189 -0.91 36.79 -28.35
C GLY A 189 -0.29 36.15 -29.60
N HIS A 190 0.06 36.98 -30.55
CA HIS A 190 0.75 36.53 -31.75
C HIS A 190 2.23 36.31 -31.43
N SER A 191 2.80 35.17 -31.84
CA SER A 191 4.16 34.78 -31.53
C SER A 191 5.26 35.74 -31.96
N ALA A 192 5.00 36.56 -33.00
CA ALA A 192 5.93 37.56 -33.46
C ALA A 192 6.04 38.79 -32.54
N TYR A 193 5.13 38.92 -31.56
CA TYR A 193 5.07 40.07 -30.63
C TYR A 193 5.08 39.61 -29.17
N PRO A 194 6.11 38.86 -28.73
CA PRO A 194 6.13 38.25 -27.39
C PRO A 194 6.07 39.29 -26.24
N TRP A 195 6.54 40.49 -26.45
CA TRP A 195 6.49 41.59 -25.47
C TRP A 195 5.08 42.13 -25.21
N LEU A 196 4.09 41.81 -26.08
CA LEU A 196 2.67 42.18 -25.91
C LEU A 196 1.84 41.09 -25.24
N ALA A 197 2.46 39.96 -24.91
CA ALA A 197 1.79 38.78 -24.36
C ALA A 197 2.51 38.27 -23.09
N ASP A 198 1.97 37.24 -22.47
CA ASP A 198 2.54 36.59 -21.30
C ASP A 198 2.39 35.08 -21.47
N ASN A 199 3.50 34.38 -21.75
CA ASN A 199 3.48 32.98 -22.14
C ASN A 199 3.34 32.06 -20.92
N ALA A 200 2.13 31.50 -20.72
CA ALA A 200 1.84 30.58 -19.62
C ALA A 200 2.73 29.34 -19.64
N LEU A 201 3.06 28.78 -20.82
CA LEU A 201 3.89 27.58 -20.92
C LEU A 201 5.34 27.85 -20.50
N VAL A 202 5.89 29.04 -20.78
CA VAL A 202 7.23 29.44 -20.34
C VAL A 202 7.27 29.60 -18.82
N LYS A 203 6.25 30.22 -18.20
CA LYS A 203 6.13 30.32 -16.75
C LYS A 203 6.05 28.93 -16.11
N LEU A 204 5.20 28.07 -16.65
CA LEU A 204 5.05 26.71 -16.16
C LEU A 204 6.39 25.93 -16.23
N HIS A 205 7.08 26.03 -17.38
CA HIS A 205 8.39 25.38 -17.56
C HIS A 205 9.40 25.84 -16.49
N ARG A 206 9.48 27.15 -16.21
CA ARG A 206 10.36 27.68 -15.17
C ARG A 206 9.97 27.18 -13.78
N SER A 207 8.68 27.18 -13.46
CA SER A 207 8.16 26.66 -12.18
C SER A 207 8.51 25.17 -11.99
N VAL A 208 8.30 24.35 -13.01
CA VAL A 208 8.69 22.93 -12.98
C VAL A 208 10.21 22.80 -12.81
N ALA A 209 11.01 23.59 -13.51
CA ALA A 209 12.46 23.58 -13.36
C ALA A 209 12.90 23.97 -11.94
N ASN A 210 12.25 24.94 -11.30
CA ASN A 210 12.54 25.34 -9.92
C ASN A 210 12.19 24.20 -8.93
N VAL A 211 11.04 23.53 -9.11
CA VAL A 211 10.68 22.36 -8.31
C VAL A 211 11.72 21.25 -8.47
N LEU A 212 12.14 20.94 -9.70
CA LEU A 212 13.16 19.92 -9.97
C LEU A 212 14.57 20.33 -9.49
N ALA A 213 14.86 21.61 -9.37
CA ALA A 213 16.08 22.09 -8.75
C ALA A 213 16.08 21.90 -7.23
N ALA A 214 14.93 22.09 -6.57
CA ALA A 214 14.75 21.80 -5.15
C ALA A 214 14.73 20.29 -4.86
N TYR A 215 14.14 19.49 -5.76
CA TYR A 215 14.04 18.02 -5.68
C TYR A 215 14.69 17.36 -6.90
N PRO A 216 16.04 17.31 -6.97
CA PRO A 216 16.73 16.78 -8.15
C PRO A 216 16.40 15.30 -8.39
N VAL A 217 16.17 14.94 -9.65
CA VAL A 217 15.90 13.56 -10.05
C VAL A 217 17.13 12.70 -9.74
N PRO A 218 17.02 11.64 -8.92
CA PRO A 218 18.16 10.78 -8.61
C PRO A 218 18.53 9.92 -9.82
N THR A 219 19.83 9.66 -9.98
CA THR A 219 20.38 8.76 -11.01
C THR A 219 20.62 7.34 -10.50
N GLU A 220 20.44 7.13 -9.21
CA GLU A 220 20.55 5.85 -8.51
C GLU A 220 19.50 5.79 -7.39
N GLU A 221 19.33 4.63 -6.75
CA GLU A 221 18.41 4.49 -5.63
C GLU A 221 18.75 5.48 -4.50
N ALA A 222 17.76 6.30 -4.11
CA ALA A 222 17.96 7.32 -3.09
C ALA A 222 16.73 7.45 -2.17
N TRP A 223 16.98 7.34 -0.86
CA TRP A 223 15.95 7.56 0.16
C TRP A 223 15.80 9.06 0.44
N ARG A 224 15.12 9.74 -0.46
CA ARG A 224 14.79 11.18 -0.38
C ARG A 224 13.51 11.46 -1.14
N THR A 225 13.01 12.68 -1.01
CA THR A 225 11.87 13.16 -1.81
C THR A 225 12.24 13.17 -3.30
N THR A 226 11.32 12.64 -4.09
CA THR A 226 11.44 12.56 -5.55
C THR A 226 10.20 13.13 -6.20
N VAL A 227 10.38 13.82 -7.33
CA VAL A 227 9.31 14.44 -8.12
C VAL A 227 9.33 13.84 -9.52
N ASN A 228 8.23 13.23 -9.90
CA ASN A 228 7.97 12.81 -11.27
C ASN A 228 7.07 13.84 -11.97
N VAL A 229 7.51 14.38 -13.10
CA VAL A 229 6.68 15.23 -13.97
C VAL A 229 5.96 14.29 -14.94
N ALA A 230 4.71 13.95 -14.60
CA ALA A 230 3.94 12.96 -15.35
C ALA A 230 3.38 13.51 -16.67
N ARG A 231 3.07 14.83 -16.71
CA ARG A 231 2.47 15.46 -17.88
C ARG A 231 2.74 16.97 -17.87
N ILE A 232 2.96 17.53 -19.05
CA ILE A 232 2.91 18.98 -19.31
C ILE A 232 2.03 19.19 -20.54
N GLU A 233 1.06 20.08 -20.44
CA GLU A 233 0.13 20.34 -21.54
C GLU A 233 -0.31 21.79 -21.63
N THR A 234 -0.81 22.16 -22.79
CA THR A 234 -1.47 23.44 -23.10
C THR A 234 -2.59 23.20 -24.11
N PRO A 235 -3.72 23.90 -24.01
CA PRO A 235 -4.78 23.78 -25.02
C PRO A 235 -4.41 24.44 -26.36
N ASN A 236 -3.24 25.09 -26.45
CA ASN A 236 -2.80 25.78 -27.65
C ASN A 236 -2.56 24.81 -28.82
N GLN A 237 -3.16 25.10 -29.98
CA GLN A 237 -3.06 24.27 -31.18
C GLN A 237 -2.24 24.93 -32.31
N ALA A 238 -1.97 26.21 -32.21
CA ALA A 238 -1.30 27.00 -33.28
C ALA A 238 0.14 27.37 -32.88
N ARG A 239 1.09 27.16 -33.78
CA ARG A 239 2.51 27.49 -33.54
C ARG A 239 2.80 28.97 -33.45
N ASN A 240 2.00 29.78 -34.14
CA ASN A 240 2.12 31.26 -34.18
C ASN A 240 1.29 31.96 -33.11
N GLN A 241 0.82 31.24 -32.09
CA GLN A 241 0.08 31.77 -30.96
C GLN A 241 0.82 31.53 -29.65
N ILE A 242 0.89 32.52 -28.78
CA ILE A 242 1.42 32.40 -27.43
C ILE A 242 0.35 31.80 -26.53
N PRO A 243 0.65 30.70 -25.80
CA PRO A 243 -0.30 30.07 -24.89
C PRO A 243 -0.69 30.95 -23.72
N ALA A 244 -2.01 31.06 -23.46
CA ALA A 244 -2.56 31.77 -22.30
C ALA A 244 -2.75 30.86 -21.08
N ARG A 245 -2.71 29.54 -21.26
CA ARG A 245 -2.87 28.52 -20.19
C ARG A 245 -1.93 27.34 -20.43
N ALA A 246 -1.42 26.77 -19.33
CA ALA A 246 -0.69 25.51 -19.36
C ALA A 246 -0.81 24.82 -18.00
N GLU A 247 -0.71 23.49 -17.98
CA GLU A 247 -0.75 22.69 -16.77
C GLU A 247 0.38 21.64 -16.75
N ALA A 248 0.88 21.33 -15.55
CA ALA A 248 1.80 20.21 -15.31
C ALA A 248 1.29 19.35 -14.17
N TRP A 249 1.38 18.03 -14.32
CA TRP A 249 1.01 17.06 -13.30
C TRP A 249 2.26 16.45 -12.69
N LEU A 250 2.34 16.55 -11.36
CA LEU A 250 3.47 16.05 -10.58
C LEU A 250 3.01 14.95 -9.63
N ASP A 251 3.79 13.87 -9.55
CA ASP A 251 3.72 12.84 -8.49
C ASP A 251 4.96 13.00 -7.60
N ILE A 252 4.75 13.25 -6.32
CA ILE A 252 5.81 13.49 -5.34
C ILE A 252 5.81 12.35 -4.34
N ARG A 253 6.97 11.72 -4.14
CA ARG A 253 7.18 10.66 -3.15
C ARG A 253 8.18 11.15 -2.11
N PHE A 254 7.78 11.16 -0.84
CA PHE A 254 8.57 11.74 0.22
C PHE A 254 8.74 10.80 1.43
N PRO A 255 9.94 10.72 2.03
CA PRO A 255 10.20 9.90 3.21
C PRO A 255 9.65 10.53 4.49
N PRO A 256 9.51 9.76 5.59
CA PRO A 256 9.04 10.28 6.89
C PRO A 256 9.87 11.44 7.44
N GLU A 257 11.16 11.50 7.08
CA GLU A 257 12.10 12.52 7.54
C GLU A 257 11.93 13.88 6.83
N ASP A 258 11.15 13.96 5.76
CA ASP A 258 10.89 15.21 5.04
C ASP A 258 9.97 16.13 5.85
N GLY A 259 10.54 17.08 6.59
CA GLY A 259 9.79 18.00 7.44
C GLY A 259 9.03 19.08 6.68
N ASP A 260 9.28 19.28 5.38
CA ASP A 260 8.55 20.23 4.56
C ASP A 260 7.22 19.64 4.04
N LEU A 261 7.11 18.30 4.01
CA LEU A 261 5.94 17.61 3.47
C LEU A 261 5.25 16.72 4.50
N ASN A 262 6.01 16.00 5.35
CA ASN A 262 5.43 15.11 6.35
C ASN A 262 4.75 15.88 7.48
N GLY A 263 3.53 15.46 7.84
CA GLY A 263 2.72 16.10 8.87
C GLY A 263 2.12 17.45 8.47
N LYS A 264 2.26 17.84 7.19
CA LYS A 264 1.71 19.10 6.68
C LYS A 264 0.29 18.93 6.15
N THR A 265 -0.51 19.96 6.33
CA THR A 265 -1.83 20.06 5.70
C THR A 265 -1.70 20.31 4.18
N ALA A 266 -2.74 20.01 3.44
CA ALA A 266 -2.77 20.29 1.99
C ALA A 266 -2.51 21.77 1.69
N GLY A 267 -2.94 22.69 2.56
CA GLY A 267 -2.69 24.14 2.44
C GLY A 267 -1.21 24.49 2.61
N GLU A 268 -0.52 23.91 3.61
CA GLU A 268 0.91 24.13 3.84
C GLU A 268 1.75 23.53 2.69
N ILE A 269 1.39 22.35 2.20
CA ILE A 269 2.03 21.72 1.03
C ILE A 269 1.84 22.60 -0.21
N THR A 270 0.61 23.12 -0.43
CA THR A 270 0.33 24.04 -1.52
C THR A 270 1.21 25.30 -1.42
N ALA A 271 1.32 25.91 -0.24
CA ALA A 271 2.15 27.08 -0.02
C ALA A 271 3.64 26.80 -0.26
N HIS A 272 4.13 25.65 0.21
CA HIS A 272 5.51 25.21 0.00
C HIS A 272 5.81 25.06 -1.52
N LEU A 273 4.97 24.33 -2.25
CA LEU A 273 5.15 24.14 -3.69
C LEU A 273 4.98 25.45 -4.49
N ALA A 274 4.07 26.33 -4.06
CA ALA A 274 3.88 27.64 -4.67
C ALA A 274 5.11 28.54 -4.52
N SER A 275 5.95 28.34 -3.49
CA SER A 275 7.19 29.10 -3.31
C SER A 275 8.21 28.90 -4.45
N PHE A 276 8.11 27.81 -5.19
CA PHE A 276 8.94 27.52 -6.36
C PHE A 276 8.33 28.04 -7.67
N CYS A 277 7.08 28.54 -7.62
CA CYS A 277 6.33 28.90 -8.82
C CYS A 277 6.58 30.35 -9.24
N GLU A 278 6.63 30.58 -10.56
CA GLU A 278 6.62 31.92 -11.16
C GLU A 278 5.29 32.64 -10.89
N PRO A 279 5.27 33.99 -10.88
CA PRO A 279 4.04 34.74 -10.78
C PRO A 279 3.01 34.33 -11.86
N GLY A 280 1.78 34.03 -11.41
CA GLY A 280 0.69 33.54 -12.28
C GLY A 280 0.69 31.99 -12.45
N VAL A 281 1.51 31.26 -11.70
CA VAL A 281 1.43 29.82 -11.56
C VAL A 281 0.93 29.48 -10.17
N THR A 282 -0.06 28.59 -10.07
CA THR A 282 -0.63 28.10 -8.82
C THR A 282 -0.43 26.60 -8.68
N ALA A 283 -0.17 26.13 -7.47
CA ALA A 283 -0.17 24.70 -7.14
C ALA A 283 -1.56 24.30 -6.61
N VAL A 284 -2.06 23.16 -7.06
CA VAL A 284 -3.32 22.56 -6.58
C VAL A 284 -3.01 21.12 -6.17
N VAL A 285 -3.02 20.85 -4.86
CA VAL A 285 -2.85 19.51 -4.30
C VAL A 285 -4.16 18.75 -4.45
N GLN A 286 -4.15 17.61 -5.17
CA GLN A 286 -5.30 16.72 -5.31
C GLN A 286 -5.30 15.65 -4.24
N LEU A 287 -4.11 15.18 -3.86
CA LEU A 287 -3.90 14.11 -2.91
C LEU A 287 -2.67 14.41 -2.08
N ALA A 288 -2.76 14.16 -0.78
CA ALA A 288 -1.62 14.15 0.12
C ALA A 288 -1.82 13.01 1.12
N ASP A 289 -1.12 11.89 0.90
CA ASP A 289 -1.08 10.76 1.82
C ASP A 289 0.25 10.76 2.57
N PRO A 290 0.26 10.51 3.89
CA PRO A 290 1.47 10.50 4.68
C PRO A 290 2.37 9.32 4.32
N PRO A 291 3.64 9.34 4.74
CA PRO A 291 4.49 8.17 4.72
C PRO A 291 4.01 7.14 5.75
N HIS A 292 4.53 5.92 5.65
CA HIS A 292 4.48 4.93 6.71
C HIS A 292 5.79 4.98 7.49
N HIS A 293 5.69 4.96 8.84
CA HIS A 293 6.83 4.85 9.74
C HIS A 293 6.45 4.06 10.98
N ALA A 294 7.36 3.17 11.44
CA ALA A 294 7.23 2.44 12.68
C ALA A 294 8.56 2.43 13.45
N ASP A 295 8.51 2.58 14.76
CA ASP A 295 9.73 2.58 15.60
C ASP A 295 10.36 1.18 15.65
N ARG A 296 11.51 1.03 15.02
CA ARG A 296 12.27 -0.23 14.96
C ARG A 296 12.67 -0.79 16.34
N ARG A 297 12.56 -0.01 17.39
CA ARG A 297 12.88 -0.43 18.78
C ARG A 297 11.71 -1.10 19.46
N ARG A 298 10.51 -1.02 18.89
CA ARG A 298 9.34 -1.68 19.48
C ARG A 298 9.58 -3.16 19.73
N PRO A 299 9.15 -3.68 20.92
CA PRO A 299 9.29 -5.10 21.25
C PRO A 299 8.70 -6.02 20.19
N GLU A 300 7.54 -5.67 19.61
CA GLU A 300 6.85 -6.43 18.57
C GLU A 300 7.69 -6.55 17.29
N ILE A 301 8.30 -5.45 16.85
CA ILE A 301 9.16 -5.44 15.66
C ILE A 301 10.41 -6.30 15.91
N ARG A 302 10.97 -6.22 17.11
CA ARG A 302 12.12 -7.04 17.50
C ARG A 302 11.77 -8.52 17.64
N ALA A 303 10.58 -8.82 18.18
CA ALA A 303 10.10 -10.20 18.26
C ALA A 303 9.88 -10.80 16.87
N LEU A 304 9.22 -10.07 15.96
CA LEU A 304 9.03 -10.50 14.59
C LEU A 304 10.37 -10.66 13.84
N GLN A 305 11.33 -9.76 14.08
CA GLN A 305 12.68 -9.88 13.53
C GLN A 305 13.37 -11.15 13.98
N ARG A 306 13.30 -11.50 15.28
CA ARG A 306 13.86 -12.75 15.80
C ARG A 306 13.15 -13.98 15.22
N ALA A 307 11.82 -13.94 15.14
CA ALA A 307 11.04 -15.01 14.55
C ALA A 307 11.38 -15.26 13.07
N ALA A 308 11.59 -14.21 12.29
CA ALA A 308 12.04 -14.35 10.91
C ALA A 308 13.50 -14.87 10.82
N ALA A 309 14.38 -14.41 11.69
CA ALA A 309 15.78 -14.86 11.73
C ALA A 309 15.91 -16.33 12.13
N SER A 310 15.04 -16.84 13.03
CA SER A 310 15.04 -18.25 13.43
C SER A 310 14.68 -19.20 12.28
N GLN A 311 14.04 -18.70 11.23
CA GLN A 311 13.76 -19.44 10.00
C GLN A 311 14.93 -19.44 9.00
N GLY A 312 16.11 -18.90 9.37
CA GLY A 312 17.30 -18.88 8.54
C GLY A 312 17.33 -17.75 7.52
N TYR A 313 16.43 -16.76 7.60
CA TYR A 313 16.39 -15.62 6.69
C TYR A 313 17.09 -14.39 7.27
N ASN A 314 17.57 -13.53 6.35
CA ASN A 314 18.07 -12.21 6.75
C ASN A 314 16.88 -11.31 7.11
N ALA A 315 16.54 -11.29 8.39
CA ALA A 315 15.46 -10.45 8.94
C ALA A 315 15.88 -8.97 9.09
N GLY A 316 16.61 -8.44 8.12
CA GLY A 316 17.04 -7.04 8.07
C GLY A 316 15.87 -6.09 7.82
N PHE A 317 16.09 -4.81 8.09
CA PHE A 317 15.12 -3.77 7.78
C PHE A 317 15.19 -3.35 6.31
N LEU A 318 14.03 -3.05 5.75
CA LEU A 318 13.86 -2.47 4.42
C LEU A 318 13.15 -1.13 4.49
N ARG A 319 13.29 -0.36 3.42
CA ARG A 319 12.47 0.82 3.11
C ARG A 319 11.82 0.62 1.76
N LYS A 320 10.53 0.95 1.62
CA LYS A 320 9.81 0.89 0.34
C LYS A 320 9.63 2.29 -0.23
N HIS A 321 9.90 2.47 -1.52
CA HIS A 321 9.66 3.73 -2.21
C HIS A 321 8.20 3.93 -2.61
N GLY A 322 7.41 2.86 -2.69
CA GLY A 322 5.95 2.89 -2.88
C GLY A 322 5.22 3.20 -1.57
N ALA A 323 4.00 3.71 -1.68
CA ALA A 323 3.09 3.85 -0.55
C ALA A 323 2.47 2.48 -0.21
N ALA A 324 2.08 2.26 1.04
CA ALA A 324 1.41 1.06 1.51
C ALA A 324 0.38 1.42 2.60
N ASP A 325 -0.55 0.54 2.90
CA ASP A 325 -1.64 0.78 3.86
C ASP A 325 -1.17 1.09 5.29
N GLY A 326 0.09 0.78 5.63
CA GLY A 326 0.71 1.19 6.88
C GLY A 326 0.63 2.69 7.18
N ARG A 327 0.50 3.55 6.14
CA ARG A 327 0.30 5.00 6.28
C ARG A 327 -0.97 5.38 7.04
N PHE A 328 -2.03 4.62 6.90
CA PHE A 328 -3.29 4.88 7.60
C PHE A 328 -3.19 4.58 9.09
N TYR A 329 -2.48 3.52 9.47
CA TYR A 329 -2.19 3.22 10.86
C TYR A 329 -1.27 4.27 11.49
N TYR A 330 -0.23 4.68 10.77
CA TYR A 330 0.69 5.73 11.20
C TYR A 330 -0.03 7.05 11.51
N GLN A 331 -1.01 7.46 10.69
CA GLN A 331 -1.86 8.63 10.96
C GLN A 331 -2.62 8.55 12.30
N HIS A 332 -2.90 7.35 12.77
CA HIS A 332 -3.63 7.11 14.01
C HIS A 332 -2.70 6.72 15.19
N GLY A 333 -1.40 6.90 15.01
CA GLY A 333 -0.41 6.60 16.06
C GLY A 333 -0.26 5.11 16.37
N VAL A 334 -0.58 4.25 15.41
CA VAL A 334 -0.41 2.81 15.51
C VAL A 334 0.77 2.38 14.64
N ASP A 335 1.73 1.68 15.23
CA ASP A 335 2.83 1.10 14.47
C ASP A 335 2.35 -0.09 13.65
N ALA A 336 2.70 -0.06 12.37
CA ALA A 336 2.51 -1.17 11.45
C ALA A 336 3.87 -1.60 10.88
N VAL A 337 4.03 -2.87 10.55
CA VAL A 337 5.19 -3.40 9.85
C VAL A 337 4.73 -4.19 8.64
N ILE A 338 5.41 -4.00 7.51
CA ILE A 338 5.20 -4.86 6.35
C ILE A 338 6.16 -6.05 6.51
N PHE A 339 5.60 -7.25 6.44
CA PHE A 339 6.33 -8.50 6.55
C PHE A 339 5.59 -9.60 5.80
N GLY A 340 6.19 -10.13 4.75
CA GLY A 340 5.55 -11.14 3.91
C GLY A 340 6.55 -11.92 3.07
N ILE A 341 6.01 -12.74 2.19
CA ILE A 341 6.75 -13.69 1.35
C ILE A 341 7.68 -12.98 0.36
N GLY A 342 8.56 -13.75 -0.26
CA GLY A 342 9.39 -13.37 -1.40
C GLY A 342 8.72 -13.63 -2.74
N GLY A 343 9.33 -13.13 -3.77
CA GLY A 343 8.92 -13.25 -5.16
C GLY A 343 9.57 -12.19 -6.02
N ASP A 344 9.12 -12.05 -7.26
CA ASP A 344 9.57 -11.02 -8.19
C ASP A 344 8.51 -10.78 -9.29
N GLY A 345 8.77 -9.80 -10.16
CA GLY A 345 7.88 -9.48 -11.28
C GLY A 345 6.66 -8.65 -10.89
N LEU A 346 6.72 -7.93 -9.76
CA LEU A 346 5.65 -7.08 -9.25
C LEU A 346 4.98 -6.24 -10.35
N HIS A 347 3.65 -6.34 -10.45
CA HIS A 347 2.81 -5.69 -11.47
C HIS A 347 3.18 -6.05 -12.93
N GLY A 348 4.21 -6.88 -13.14
CA GLY A 348 4.69 -7.33 -14.44
C GLY A 348 3.94 -8.56 -14.97
N PRO A 349 4.29 -9.04 -16.18
CA PRO A 349 3.67 -10.22 -16.77
C PRO A 349 4.09 -11.54 -16.11
N ASP A 350 5.25 -11.59 -15.48
CA ASP A 350 5.88 -12.79 -14.93
C ASP A 350 5.93 -12.73 -13.39
N GLU A 351 4.93 -12.13 -12.76
CA GLU A 351 4.81 -12.11 -11.30
C GLU A 351 4.73 -13.52 -10.73
N TYR A 352 5.53 -13.78 -9.69
CA TYR A 352 5.51 -15.06 -8.98
C TYR A 352 5.76 -14.91 -7.48
N ALA A 353 5.18 -15.80 -6.68
CA ALA A 353 5.55 -16.04 -5.30
C ALA A 353 6.71 -17.04 -5.21
N ASP A 354 7.72 -16.73 -4.40
CA ASP A 354 8.79 -17.68 -4.04
C ASP A 354 8.29 -18.62 -2.94
N LEU A 355 7.98 -19.85 -3.32
CA LEU A 355 7.41 -20.87 -2.42
C LEU A 355 8.36 -21.29 -1.30
N THR A 356 9.67 -21.07 -1.46
CA THR A 356 10.63 -21.34 -0.39
C THR A 356 10.42 -20.44 0.83
N THR A 357 9.77 -19.29 0.64
CA THR A 357 9.48 -18.30 1.69
C THR A 357 8.15 -18.52 2.40
N VAL A 358 7.23 -19.33 1.85
CA VAL A 358 5.85 -19.49 2.36
C VAL A 358 5.84 -20.18 3.73
N THR A 359 6.48 -21.36 3.85
CA THR A 359 6.56 -22.07 5.14
C THR A 359 7.34 -21.28 6.20
N PRO A 360 8.49 -20.66 5.89
CA PRO A 360 9.18 -19.77 6.83
C PRO A 360 8.34 -18.56 7.26
N TYR A 361 7.56 -17.95 6.35
CA TYR A 361 6.65 -16.85 6.69
C TYR A 361 5.56 -17.31 7.67
N TYR A 362 4.90 -18.43 7.35
CA TYR A 362 3.91 -19.03 8.24
C TYR A 362 4.48 -19.32 9.63
N GLN A 363 5.66 -19.94 9.71
CA GLN A 363 6.28 -20.28 10.98
C GLN A 363 6.72 -19.05 11.77
N ALA A 364 7.30 -18.05 11.09
CA ALA A 364 7.68 -16.78 11.73
C ALA A 364 6.48 -16.03 12.32
N LEU A 365 5.33 -16.02 11.61
CA LEU A 365 4.10 -15.43 12.15
C LEU A 365 3.60 -16.19 13.38
N LYS A 366 3.63 -17.52 13.37
CA LYS A 366 3.22 -18.34 14.53
C LYS A 366 4.12 -18.09 15.75
N ASP A 367 5.42 -18.08 15.56
CA ASP A 367 6.40 -17.83 16.62
C ASP A 367 6.22 -16.42 17.20
N PHE A 368 6.02 -15.42 16.33
CA PHE A 368 5.77 -14.05 16.72
C PHE A 368 4.46 -13.90 17.51
N LEU A 369 3.36 -14.45 17.01
CA LEU A 369 2.05 -14.36 17.67
C LEU A 369 2.03 -15.11 19.01
N GLY A 370 2.79 -16.19 19.14
CA GLY A 370 2.96 -16.89 20.42
C GLY A 370 3.68 -16.05 21.49
N ASN A 371 4.57 -15.13 21.10
CA ASN A 371 5.30 -14.23 22.01
C ASN A 371 5.62 -12.86 21.36
N PRO A 372 4.62 -11.98 21.17
CA PRO A 372 4.80 -10.72 20.46
C PRO A 372 5.64 -9.67 21.21
N ALA A 373 5.80 -9.80 22.51
CA ALA A 373 6.67 -8.92 23.31
C ALA A 373 8.13 -9.41 23.31
N GLY A 374 8.35 -10.71 23.10
CA GLY A 374 9.69 -11.30 23.00
C GLY A 374 10.47 -11.31 24.30
N ASP A 375 9.83 -11.70 25.37
CA ASP A 375 10.42 -11.87 26.73
C ASP A 375 11.53 -12.94 26.77
#